data_bc9402dfa1d229706f49be948b92a894
#
_entry.id   bc9402dfa1d229706f49be948b92a894
#
_cell.length_a   1.000
_cell.length_b   1.000
_cell.length_c   1.000
_cell.angle_alpha   90.00
_cell.angle_beta   90.00
_cell.angle_gamma   90.00
#
_symmetry.space_group_name_H-M   'P 1'
#
loop_
_entity.id
_entity.type
_entity.pdbx_description
1 polymer ?
#
loop_
_entity_poly.entity_id
_entity_poly.type
_entity_poly.pdbx_seq_one_letter_code
_entity_poly.pdbx_strand_id
1 'polypeptide(L)'
;MIVNVAGAGAGKTTKMADIIMAHDIPDGKVVFCIAFTNAAADNIKEKVAEKVNGVPDNIKISTIHSFLYKELIEPYYYFLYGKHFGQLSTSSLPPSNCYRSKKLFELEQEGSLHITKIPEKAKWVVYQKSKDTKEVKSVRKKVLSYFNSYCSAIYVDEAQDISKDIYDVLSALERAGVEIILYGDPKQDVKGFGYFRQIIDKSSDVHYFSDCYRCPQIHLNLSNTLAQKDEKQVANCENAVGSLEIVFESDIDDVKEYIETENYGLCYISQKRGEFYTHSSETIDECFETLRHEVFRAMQEKWREETTEIEIERAAYFVAEKMLENYDQTGNLSLIHI
;
A
#
# COMPACT_ATOMS: atom_id res chain seq x y z
N MET A 1 20.71 -3.13 -3.64
CA MET A 1 19.61 -2.26 -3.12
C MET A 1 20.16 -1.46 -1.96
N ILE A 2 19.89 -0.17 -1.93
CA ILE A 2 20.15 0.71 -0.79
C ILE A 2 18.94 0.63 0.14
N VAL A 3 19.15 0.39 1.41
CA VAL A 3 18.07 0.17 2.36
C VAL A 3 18.08 1.22 3.45
N ASN A 4 16.98 1.95 3.59
CA ASN A 4 16.77 2.96 4.61
C ASN A 4 15.74 2.42 5.62
N VAL A 5 16.22 2.01 6.78
CA VAL A 5 15.40 1.54 7.88
C VAL A 5 15.02 2.71 8.76
N ALA A 6 13.74 3.02 8.80
CA ALA A 6 13.25 4.19 9.50
C ALA A 6 11.91 3.89 10.17
N GLY A 7 11.84 3.99 11.47
CA GLY A 7 10.62 3.78 12.24
C GLY A 7 9.54 4.84 11.97
N ALA A 8 8.38 4.64 12.58
CA ALA A 8 7.29 5.61 12.52
C ALA A 8 7.76 6.98 13.03
N GLY A 9 7.37 8.05 12.34
CA GLY A 9 7.73 9.42 12.72
C GLY A 9 9.18 9.83 12.46
N ALA A 10 10.00 9.00 11.78
CA ALA A 10 11.39 9.33 11.43
C ALA A 10 11.54 10.29 10.24
N GLY A 11 10.43 10.80 9.67
CA GLY A 11 10.45 11.70 8.52
C GLY A 11 10.82 11.00 7.20
N LYS A 12 10.53 9.71 7.05
CA LYS A 12 10.83 8.89 5.85
C LYS A 12 10.50 9.60 4.55
N THR A 13 9.23 9.97 4.37
CA THR A 13 8.72 10.56 3.12
C THR A 13 9.36 11.90 2.80
N THR A 14 9.60 12.73 3.83
CA THR A 14 10.28 14.02 3.66
C THR A 14 11.74 13.83 3.23
N LYS A 15 12.48 12.95 3.91
CA LYS A 15 13.86 12.61 3.55
C LYS A 15 13.95 11.98 2.17
N MET A 16 13.02 11.09 1.83
CA MET A 16 12.94 10.50 0.49
C MET A 16 12.74 11.58 -0.58
N ALA A 17 11.82 12.53 -0.36
CA ALA A 17 11.62 13.67 -1.28
C ALA A 17 12.89 14.53 -1.42
N ASP A 18 13.65 14.78 -0.34
CA ASP A 18 14.93 15.50 -0.40
C ASP A 18 15.94 14.77 -1.30
N ILE A 19 16.07 13.47 -1.12
CA ILE A 19 17.04 12.65 -1.87
C ILE A 19 16.62 12.53 -3.33
N ILE A 20 15.32 12.35 -3.62
CA ILE A 20 14.81 12.33 -5.00
C ILE A 20 15.12 13.63 -5.71
N MET A 21 14.94 14.78 -5.05
CA MET A 21 15.22 16.08 -5.63
C MET A 21 16.72 16.38 -5.81
N ALA A 22 17.56 15.73 -5.01
CA ALA A 22 19.01 15.81 -5.13
C ALA A 22 19.58 14.77 -6.12
N HIS A 23 18.76 13.81 -6.58
CA HIS A 23 19.20 12.78 -7.50
C HIS A 23 19.50 13.38 -8.88
N ASP A 24 20.72 13.19 -9.37
CA ASP A 24 21.11 13.59 -10.72
C ASP A 24 20.46 12.65 -11.74
N ILE A 25 19.40 13.12 -12.41
CA ILE A 25 18.66 12.35 -13.39
C ILE A 25 19.22 12.68 -14.78
N PRO A 26 19.93 11.75 -15.44
CA PRO A 26 20.44 11.98 -16.78
C PRO A 26 19.33 12.26 -17.79
N ASP A 27 19.64 13.04 -18.83
CA ASP A 27 18.71 13.36 -19.91
C ASP A 27 18.07 12.09 -20.51
N GLY A 28 16.75 12.13 -20.66
CA GLY A 28 15.96 11.02 -21.19
C GLY A 28 15.70 9.88 -20.19
N LYS A 29 16.17 9.99 -18.94
CA LYS A 29 15.86 9.04 -17.89
C LYS A 29 14.78 9.57 -16.94
N VAL A 30 14.15 8.63 -16.23
CA VAL A 30 13.13 8.91 -15.22
C VAL A 30 13.47 8.24 -13.90
N VAL A 31 13.01 8.83 -12.81
CA VAL A 31 13.00 8.25 -11.48
C VAL A 31 11.58 7.82 -11.15
N PHE A 32 11.41 6.60 -10.66
CA PHE A 32 10.14 6.09 -10.17
C PHE A 32 10.08 6.16 -8.65
N CYS A 33 9.01 6.75 -8.13
CA CYS A 33 8.70 6.79 -6.71
C CYS A 33 7.44 5.97 -6.47
N ILE A 34 7.55 4.91 -5.70
CA ILE A 34 6.54 3.88 -5.58
C ILE A 34 6.06 3.81 -4.13
N ALA A 35 4.75 3.85 -3.95
CA ALA A 35 4.09 3.65 -2.67
C ALA A 35 3.10 2.46 -2.74
N PHE A 36 2.67 1.95 -1.59
CA PHE A 36 1.71 0.84 -1.56
C PHE A 36 0.25 1.29 -1.56
N THR A 37 -0.02 2.56 -1.23
CA THR A 37 -1.38 3.14 -1.21
C THR A 37 -1.43 4.45 -2.01
N ASN A 38 -2.63 4.84 -2.45
CA ASN A 38 -2.83 6.13 -3.12
C ASN A 38 -2.49 7.29 -2.17
N ALA A 39 -2.94 7.23 -0.92
CA ALA A 39 -2.64 8.27 0.08
C ALA A 39 -1.13 8.46 0.29
N ALA A 40 -0.34 7.37 0.34
CA ALA A 40 1.11 7.47 0.43
C ALA A 40 1.74 8.05 -0.85
N ALA A 41 1.24 7.67 -2.04
CA ALA A 41 1.71 8.25 -3.30
C ALA A 41 1.39 9.75 -3.39
N ASP A 42 0.22 10.17 -2.95
CA ASP A 42 -0.20 11.57 -2.95
C ASP A 42 0.63 12.39 -1.93
N ASN A 43 0.92 11.84 -0.75
CA ASN A 43 1.83 12.47 0.22
C ASN A 43 3.25 12.67 -0.36
N ILE A 44 3.78 11.69 -1.11
CA ILE A 44 5.07 11.86 -1.81
C ILE A 44 4.98 12.99 -2.83
N LYS A 45 3.90 13.07 -3.63
CA LYS A 45 3.69 14.15 -4.61
C LYS A 45 3.67 15.51 -3.95
N GLU A 46 2.92 15.65 -2.84
CA GLU A 46 2.87 16.89 -2.06
C GLU A 46 4.26 17.30 -1.58
N LYS A 47 5.02 16.37 -0.97
CA LYS A 47 6.37 16.66 -0.46
C LYS A 47 7.36 17.03 -1.57
N VAL A 48 7.25 16.46 -2.75
CA VAL A 48 8.07 16.84 -3.91
C VAL A 48 7.62 18.21 -4.44
N ALA A 49 6.30 18.45 -4.57
CA ALA A 49 5.76 19.70 -5.08
C ALA A 49 6.08 20.90 -4.16
N GLU A 50 6.07 20.71 -2.83
CA GLU A 50 6.48 21.75 -1.86
C GLU A 50 7.91 22.29 -2.12
N LYS A 51 8.79 21.47 -2.73
CA LYS A 51 10.21 21.82 -2.93
C LYS A 51 10.48 22.58 -4.23
N VAL A 52 9.71 22.28 -5.30
CA VAL A 52 10.00 22.78 -6.66
C VAL A 52 8.78 23.33 -7.39
N ASN A 53 7.70 23.63 -6.66
CA ASN A 53 6.47 24.19 -7.20
C ASN A 53 5.83 23.32 -8.30
N GLY A 54 5.80 22.00 -8.09
CA GLY A 54 5.24 20.99 -8.98
C GLY A 54 6.05 19.71 -8.98
N VAL A 55 5.55 18.65 -9.62
CA VAL A 55 6.31 17.42 -9.80
C VAL A 55 6.99 17.46 -11.16
N PRO A 56 8.34 17.35 -11.23
CA PRO A 56 9.06 17.34 -12.49
C PRO A 56 8.63 16.16 -13.39
N ASP A 57 8.62 16.35 -14.70
CA ASP A 57 8.17 15.34 -15.67
C ASP A 57 8.99 14.05 -15.65
N ASN A 58 10.26 14.14 -15.26
CA ASN A 58 11.18 13.02 -15.11
C ASN A 58 11.08 12.30 -13.76
N ILE A 59 10.13 12.68 -12.88
CA ILE A 59 9.80 11.98 -11.65
C ILE A 59 8.39 11.41 -11.77
N LYS A 60 8.28 10.08 -11.73
CA LYS A 60 7.01 9.35 -11.87
C LYS A 60 6.59 8.78 -10.52
N ILE A 61 5.55 9.33 -9.91
CA ILE A 61 5.05 8.91 -8.59
C ILE A 61 3.76 8.12 -8.78
N SER A 62 3.71 6.89 -8.26
CA SER A 62 2.54 6.02 -8.42
C SER A 62 2.48 4.93 -7.35
N THR A 63 1.36 4.18 -7.31
CA THR A 63 1.30 2.97 -6.51
C THR A 63 2.08 1.83 -7.16
N ILE A 64 2.52 0.85 -6.36
CA ILE A 64 3.24 -0.34 -6.82
C ILE A 64 2.46 -1.09 -7.91
N HIS A 65 1.16 -1.26 -7.76
CA HIS A 65 0.33 -1.95 -8.76
C HIS A 65 0.26 -1.16 -10.08
N SER A 66 0.15 0.16 -10.00
CA SER A 66 0.16 1.04 -11.18
C SER A 66 1.50 0.98 -11.91
N PHE A 67 2.61 1.06 -11.17
CA PHE A 67 3.96 0.90 -11.72
C PHE A 67 4.14 -0.45 -12.42
N LEU A 68 3.84 -1.55 -11.73
CA LEU A 68 3.99 -2.91 -12.27
C LEU A 68 3.15 -3.12 -13.52
N TYR A 69 1.95 -2.56 -13.56
CA TYR A 69 1.09 -2.68 -14.73
C TYR A 69 1.59 -1.82 -15.88
N LYS A 70 1.73 -0.51 -15.69
CA LYS A 70 2.04 0.45 -16.76
C LYS A 70 3.45 0.32 -17.31
N GLU A 71 4.42 0.01 -16.45
CA GLU A 71 5.83 0.00 -16.84
C GLU A 71 6.34 -1.40 -17.22
N LEU A 72 5.66 -2.47 -16.81
CA LEU A 72 6.13 -3.83 -17.10
C LEU A 72 5.10 -4.67 -17.85
N ILE A 73 3.84 -4.74 -17.40
CA ILE A 73 2.86 -5.65 -18.01
C ILE A 73 2.35 -5.10 -19.33
N GLU A 74 1.80 -3.90 -19.32
CA GLU A 74 1.17 -3.27 -20.48
C GLU A 74 2.13 -3.18 -21.69
N PRO A 75 3.38 -2.69 -21.57
CA PRO A 75 4.27 -2.55 -22.70
C PRO A 75 4.93 -3.87 -23.15
N TYR A 76 5.12 -4.86 -22.25
CA TYR A 76 6.02 -5.98 -22.57
C TYR A 76 5.40 -7.37 -22.48
N TYR A 77 4.27 -7.57 -21.78
CA TYR A 77 3.72 -8.90 -21.54
C TYR A 77 3.32 -9.61 -22.85
N TYR A 78 2.79 -8.84 -23.81
CA TYR A 78 2.42 -9.36 -25.13
C TYR A 78 3.62 -9.96 -25.89
N PHE A 79 4.76 -9.27 -25.89
CA PHE A 79 5.96 -9.75 -26.60
C PHE A 79 6.53 -11.05 -26.02
N LEU A 80 6.27 -11.32 -24.77
CA LEU A 80 6.75 -12.53 -24.09
C LEU A 80 5.76 -13.69 -24.19
N TYR A 81 4.48 -13.41 -24.14
CA TYR A 81 3.46 -14.44 -23.95
C TYR A 81 2.28 -14.38 -24.94
N GLY A 82 2.27 -13.44 -25.89
CA GLY A 82 1.21 -13.27 -26.86
C GLY A 82 -0.16 -12.88 -26.27
N LYS A 83 -0.19 -12.41 -25.02
CA LYS A 83 -1.41 -11.99 -24.31
C LYS A 83 -1.36 -10.51 -24.00
N HIS A 84 -2.48 -9.84 -24.22
CA HIS A 84 -2.69 -8.45 -23.83
C HIS A 84 -3.85 -8.35 -22.85
N PHE A 85 -3.72 -7.48 -21.88
CA PHE A 85 -4.78 -7.17 -20.92
C PHE A 85 -5.29 -5.74 -21.17
N GLY A 86 -6.51 -5.63 -21.70
CA GLY A 86 -7.13 -4.34 -22.02
C GLY A 86 -7.81 -3.66 -20.82
N GLN A 87 -8.06 -4.42 -19.73
CA GLN A 87 -8.79 -3.93 -18.57
C GLN A 87 -8.21 -4.49 -17.27
N LEU A 88 -8.35 -3.71 -16.20
CA LEU A 88 -8.06 -4.15 -14.84
C LEU A 88 -9.37 -4.43 -14.09
N SER A 89 -9.44 -5.58 -13.43
CA SER A 89 -10.57 -5.97 -12.60
C SER A 89 -10.24 -5.81 -11.12
N THR A 90 -11.14 -5.18 -10.39
CA THR A 90 -11.13 -5.06 -8.92
C THR A 90 -12.24 -5.87 -8.29
N SER A 91 -12.91 -6.75 -9.07
CA SER A 91 -14.07 -7.53 -8.61
C SER A 91 -13.71 -8.40 -7.41
N SER A 92 -14.66 -8.56 -6.48
CA SER A 92 -14.47 -9.47 -5.35
C SER A 92 -14.22 -10.90 -5.83
N LEU A 93 -13.23 -11.55 -5.24
CA LEU A 93 -12.91 -12.92 -5.57
C LEU A 93 -13.59 -13.88 -4.58
N PRO A 94 -14.10 -15.02 -5.06
CA PRO A 94 -14.68 -16.04 -4.19
C PRO A 94 -13.70 -16.47 -3.09
N PRO A 95 -14.16 -16.74 -1.86
CA PRO A 95 -13.30 -17.18 -0.75
C PRO A 95 -12.67 -18.56 -1.00
N SER A 96 -13.36 -19.45 -1.72
CA SER A 96 -12.85 -20.77 -2.07
C SER A 96 -11.77 -20.70 -3.15
N ASN A 97 -10.61 -21.30 -2.91
CA ASN A 97 -9.48 -21.31 -3.83
C ASN A 97 -9.82 -21.87 -5.23
N CYS A 98 -10.69 -22.86 -5.32
CA CYS A 98 -11.12 -23.46 -6.58
C CYS A 98 -11.91 -22.46 -7.43
N TYR A 99 -12.95 -21.85 -6.84
CA TYR A 99 -13.77 -20.85 -7.53
C TYR A 99 -13.00 -19.57 -7.82
N ARG A 100 -12.10 -19.14 -6.91
CA ARG A 100 -11.19 -18.02 -7.13
C ARG A 100 -10.31 -18.25 -8.35
N SER A 101 -9.69 -19.42 -8.45
CA SER A 101 -8.83 -19.77 -9.59
C SER A 101 -9.62 -19.80 -10.91
N LYS A 102 -10.84 -20.34 -10.89
CA LYS A 102 -11.75 -20.34 -12.04
C LYS A 102 -12.09 -18.90 -12.47
N LYS A 103 -12.51 -18.04 -11.53
CA LYS A 103 -12.85 -16.64 -11.83
C LYS A 103 -11.66 -15.86 -12.39
N LEU A 104 -10.48 -16.03 -11.82
CA LEU A 104 -9.25 -15.41 -12.33
C LEU A 104 -8.92 -15.88 -13.76
N PHE A 105 -9.11 -17.16 -14.04
CA PHE A 105 -8.90 -17.70 -15.38
C PHE A 105 -9.91 -17.14 -16.39
N GLU A 106 -11.19 -17.06 -16.04
CA GLU A 106 -12.25 -16.46 -16.87
C GLU A 106 -11.92 -15.00 -17.21
N LEU A 107 -11.56 -14.18 -16.20
CA LEU A 107 -11.12 -12.79 -16.43
C LEU A 107 -9.93 -12.71 -17.40
N GLU A 108 -8.94 -13.60 -17.27
CA GLU A 108 -7.79 -13.63 -18.19
C GLU A 108 -8.19 -14.04 -19.62
N GLN A 109 -9.21 -14.87 -19.82
CA GLN A 109 -9.73 -15.21 -21.16
C GLN A 109 -10.48 -14.04 -21.80
N GLU A 110 -11.13 -13.22 -20.99
CA GLU A 110 -11.83 -11.99 -21.42
C GLU A 110 -10.87 -10.80 -21.64
N GLY A 111 -9.56 -11.01 -21.50
CA GLY A 111 -8.56 -9.96 -21.63
C GLY A 111 -8.49 -8.99 -20.44
N SER A 112 -9.07 -9.38 -19.31
CA SER A 112 -9.04 -8.61 -18.05
C SER A 112 -8.02 -9.19 -17.10
N LEU A 113 -7.23 -8.32 -16.44
CA LEU A 113 -6.29 -8.72 -15.39
C LEU A 113 -6.81 -8.30 -14.02
N HIS A 114 -7.01 -9.27 -13.14
CA HIS A 114 -7.36 -8.95 -11.75
C HIS A 114 -6.17 -8.35 -11.00
N ILE A 115 -6.40 -7.30 -10.18
CA ILE A 115 -5.34 -6.55 -9.49
C ILE A 115 -4.43 -7.43 -8.63
N THR A 116 -4.96 -8.48 -7.99
CA THR A 116 -4.17 -9.42 -7.18
C THR A 116 -3.16 -10.22 -8.00
N LYS A 117 -3.30 -10.26 -9.34
CA LYS A 117 -2.41 -10.96 -10.26
C LYS A 117 -1.34 -10.07 -10.89
N ILE A 118 -1.40 -8.76 -10.65
CA ILE A 118 -0.42 -7.81 -11.19
C ILE A 118 1.01 -8.14 -10.75
N PRO A 119 1.32 -8.36 -9.46
CA PRO A 119 2.69 -8.68 -9.06
C PRO A 119 3.23 -9.97 -9.69
N GLU A 120 2.39 -11.01 -9.76
CA GLU A 120 2.77 -12.29 -10.40
C GLU A 120 3.05 -12.11 -11.90
N LYS A 121 2.18 -11.39 -12.64
CA LYS A 121 2.38 -11.17 -14.07
C LYS A 121 3.58 -10.29 -14.36
N ALA A 122 3.78 -9.22 -13.59
CA ALA A 122 4.97 -8.37 -13.71
C ALA A 122 6.27 -9.15 -13.44
N LYS A 123 6.28 -10.01 -12.43
CA LYS A 123 7.41 -10.90 -12.17
C LYS A 123 7.78 -11.70 -13.44
N TRP A 124 6.80 -12.25 -14.11
CA TRP A 124 7.08 -13.05 -15.31
C TRP A 124 7.55 -12.23 -16.53
N VAL A 125 7.40 -10.91 -16.49
CA VAL A 125 8.02 -10.05 -17.51
C VAL A 125 9.53 -9.98 -17.31
N VAL A 126 10.00 -9.82 -16.08
CA VAL A 126 11.42 -9.59 -15.76
C VAL A 126 12.16 -10.83 -15.25
N TYR A 127 11.43 -11.79 -14.68
CA TYR A 127 12.01 -12.99 -14.08
C TYR A 127 11.81 -14.22 -14.98
N GLN A 128 12.84 -15.07 -15.09
CA GLN A 128 12.83 -16.24 -15.97
C GLN A 128 12.00 -17.39 -15.37
N LYS A 129 11.08 -17.95 -16.17
CA LYS A 129 10.47 -19.26 -15.88
C LYS A 129 11.36 -20.40 -16.32
N SER A 130 11.29 -21.55 -15.63
CA SER A 130 12.03 -22.74 -15.99
C SER A 130 11.71 -23.27 -17.41
N LYS A 131 10.46 -23.06 -17.84
CA LYS A 131 9.95 -23.52 -19.15
C LYS A 131 10.08 -22.48 -20.28
N ASP A 132 10.72 -21.34 -20.04
CA ASP A 132 10.88 -20.31 -21.06
C ASP A 132 11.77 -20.78 -22.21
N THR A 133 11.31 -20.57 -23.45
CA THR A 133 12.09 -20.86 -24.68
C THR A 133 13.28 -19.91 -24.80
N LYS A 134 14.17 -20.19 -25.73
CA LYS A 134 15.32 -19.32 -26.03
C LYS A 134 14.88 -17.95 -26.51
N GLU A 135 13.80 -17.88 -27.29
CA GLU A 135 13.18 -16.66 -27.81
C GLU A 135 12.66 -15.80 -26.67
N VAL A 136 11.86 -16.36 -25.75
CA VAL A 136 11.32 -15.66 -24.58
C VAL A 136 12.45 -15.11 -23.68
N LYS A 137 13.52 -15.90 -23.47
CA LYS A 137 14.70 -15.45 -22.73
C LYS A 137 15.42 -14.28 -23.42
N SER A 138 15.51 -14.32 -24.75
CA SER A 138 16.12 -13.24 -25.55
C SER A 138 15.29 -11.97 -25.48
N VAL A 139 13.96 -12.07 -25.66
CA VAL A 139 13.04 -10.93 -25.53
C VAL A 139 13.13 -10.31 -24.14
N ARG A 140 13.12 -11.12 -23.06
CA ARG A 140 13.25 -10.63 -21.69
C ARG A 140 14.54 -9.83 -21.45
N LYS A 141 15.69 -10.31 -22.00
CA LYS A 141 16.93 -9.55 -21.93
C LYS A 141 16.82 -8.16 -22.57
N LYS A 142 16.13 -8.08 -23.71
CA LYS A 142 15.88 -6.78 -24.36
C LYS A 142 14.96 -5.91 -23.51
N VAL A 143 13.88 -6.46 -22.93
CA VAL A 143 12.97 -5.74 -22.02
C VAL A 143 13.76 -5.13 -20.84
N LEU A 144 14.58 -5.93 -20.16
CA LEU A 144 15.41 -5.45 -19.06
C LEU A 144 16.40 -4.37 -19.49
N SER A 145 17.02 -4.54 -20.65
CA SER A 145 17.94 -3.55 -21.21
C SER A 145 17.21 -2.23 -21.55
N TYR A 146 16.02 -2.29 -22.15
CA TYR A 146 15.22 -1.10 -22.44
C TYR A 146 14.77 -0.42 -21.17
N PHE A 147 14.27 -1.17 -20.19
CA PHE A 147 13.87 -0.60 -18.91
C PHE A 147 15.03 0.14 -18.22
N ASN A 148 16.21 -0.49 -18.15
CA ASN A 148 17.41 0.13 -17.57
C ASN A 148 17.89 1.36 -18.36
N SER A 149 17.62 1.44 -19.66
CA SER A 149 18.06 2.57 -20.47
C SER A 149 17.33 3.87 -20.13
N TYR A 150 16.06 3.79 -19.72
CA TYR A 150 15.27 4.98 -19.36
C TYR A 150 15.01 5.14 -17.84
N CYS A 151 15.17 4.09 -17.05
CA CYS A 151 15.04 4.16 -15.60
C CYS A 151 16.36 4.59 -14.98
N SER A 152 16.36 5.68 -14.21
CA SER A 152 17.52 6.10 -13.42
C SER A 152 17.56 5.38 -12.10
N ALA A 153 16.46 5.46 -11.34
CA ALA A 153 16.33 4.83 -10.03
C ALA A 153 14.87 4.51 -9.70
N ILE A 154 14.68 3.59 -8.77
CA ILE A 154 13.38 3.26 -8.19
C ILE A 154 13.45 3.47 -6.68
N TYR A 155 12.65 4.39 -6.18
CA TYR A 155 12.42 4.63 -4.75
C TYR A 155 11.14 3.94 -4.32
N VAL A 156 11.19 3.15 -3.26
CA VAL A 156 10.02 2.43 -2.72
C VAL A 156 9.80 2.86 -1.29
N ASP A 157 8.65 3.48 -1.02
CA ASP A 157 8.18 3.76 0.35
C ASP A 157 7.38 2.58 0.89
N GLU A 158 7.32 2.45 2.21
CA GLU A 158 6.67 1.37 2.96
C GLU A 158 7.14 -0.05 2.51
N ALA A 159 8.46 -0.21 2.37
CA ALA A 159 9.08 -1.43 1.84
C ALA A 159 8.79 -2.70 2.68
N GLN A 160 8.29 -2.58 3.92
CA GLN A 160 7.83 -3.72 4.70
C GLN A 160 6.64 -4.45 4.06
N ASP A 161 5.89 -3.78 3.19
CA ASP A 161 4.76 -4.36 2.45
C ASP A 161 5.16 -5.12 1.17
N ILE A 162 6.46 -5.28 0.91
CA ILE A 162 6.97 -6.02 -0.24
C ILE A 162 6.62 -7.52 -0.11
N SER A 163 5.77 -8.00 -1.03
CA SER A 163 5.46 -9.42 -1.19
C SER A 163 6.57 -10.14 -1.98
N LYS A 164 6.50 -11.49 -1.98
CA LYS A 164 7.45 -12.32 -2.74
C LYS A 164 7.58 -11.92 -4.21
N ASP A 165 6.47 -11.74 -4.90
CA ASP A 165 6.50 -11.45 -6.34
C ASP A 165 7.08 -10.06 -6.61
N ILE A 166 6.79 -9.08 -5.75
CA ILE A 166 7.38 -7.73 -5.82
C ILE A 166 8.89 -7.80 -5.55
N TYR A 167 9.31 -8.56 -4.54
CA TYR A 167 10.73 -8.79 -4.26
C TYR A 167 11.46 -9.40 -5.46
N ASP A 168 10.86 -10.40 -6.10
CA ASP A 168 11.42 -11.05 -7.30
C ASP A 168 11.55 -10.04 -8.47
N VAL A 169 10.57 -9.14 -8.65
CA VAL A 169 10.63 -8.06 -9.65
C VAL A 169 11.79 -7.10 -9.36
N LEU A 170 11.82 -6.53 -8.16
CA LEU A 170 12.85 -5.56 -7.77
C LEU A 170 14.25 -6.18 -7.87
N SER A 171 14.43 -7.43 -7.42
CA SER A 171 15.70 -8.15 -7.52
C SER A 171 16.11 -8.42 -8.97
N ALA A 172 15.16 -8.62 -9.89
CA ALA A 172 15.47 -8.80 -11.30
C ALA A 172 15.90 -7.47 -11.95
N LEU A 173 15.23 -6.37 -11.60
CA LEU A 173 15.59 -5.03 -12.09
C LEU A 173 16.94 -4.58 -11.56
N GLU A 174 17.23 -4.81 -10.26
CA GLU A 174 18.55 -4.53 -9.68
C GLU A 174 19.67 -5.28 -10.42
N ARG A 175 19.48 -6.58 -10.66
CA ARG A 175 20.45 -7.38 -11.44
C ARG A 175 20.63 -6.89 -12.87
N ALA A 176 19.64 -6.21 -13.44
CA ALA A 176 19.72 -5.57 -14.73
C ALA A 176 20.43 -4.20 -14.70
N GLY A 177 20.83 -3.72 -13.52
CA GLY A 177 21.57 -2.47 -13.33
C GLY A 177 20.71 -1.28 -12.91
N VAL A 178 19.43 -1.48 -12.56
CA VAL A 178 18.57 -0.41 -12.01
C VAL A 178 18.92 -0.17 -10.55
N GLU A 179 19.15 1.09 -10.19
CA GLU A 179 19.34 1.48 -8.80
C GLU A 179 18.00 1.40 -8.04
N ILE A 180 17.99 0.72 -6.88
CA ILE A 180 16.79 0.56 -6.06
C ILE A 180 17.05 1.00 -4.65
N ILE A 181 16.25 1.96 -4.19
CA ILE A 181 16.33 2.56 -2.87
C ILE A 181 15.02 2.28 -2.12
N LEU A 182 15.12 1.62 -0.98
CA LEU A 182 13.99 1.18 -0.18
C LEU A 182 13.90 1.98 1.12
N TYR A 183 12.69 2.39 1.49
CA TYR A 183 12.37 2.99 2.78
C TYR A 183 11.29 2.16 3.46
N GLY A 184 11.50 1.78 4.72
CA GLY A 184 10.52 0.97 5.43
C GLY A 184 10.80 0.85 6.93
N ASP A 185 9.81 0.37 7.65
CA ASP A 185 9.89 0.03 9.06
C ASP A 185 9.63 -1.47 9.25
N PRO A 186 10.65 -2.28 9.52
CA PRO A 186 10.48 -3.71 9.69
C PRO A 186 9.58 -4.10 10.87
N LYS A 187 9.33 -3.19 11.81
CA LYS A 187 8.38 -3.38 12.92
C LYS A 187 6.91 -3.30 12.46
N GLN A 188 6.67 -2.68 11.30
CA GLN A 188 5.33 -2.52 10.71
C GLN A 188 5.00 -3.58 9.65
N ASP A 189 5.70 -4.70 9.59
CA ASP A 189 5.33 -5.83 8.73
C ASP A 189 4.10 -6.58 9.28
N VAL A 190 2.95 -5.90 9.26
CA VAL A 190 1.66 -6.45 9.74
C VAL A 190 1.20 -7.62 8.87
N LYS A 191 1.61 -7.66 7.62
CA LYS A 191 1.28 -8.74 6.67
C LYS A 191 2.12 -9.99 6.88
N GLY A 192 3.21 -9.90 7.65
CA GLY A 192 4.11 -11.00 7.94
C GLY A 192 4.85 -11.54 6.71
N PHE A 193 5.09 -10.72 5.70
CA PHE A 193 5.78 -11.15 4.49
C PHE A 193 7.27 -11.44 4.73
N GLY A 194 7.92 -10.69 5.62
CA GLY A 194 9.32 -10.87 6.01
C GLY A 194 10.37 -10.57 4.93
N TYR A 195 9.97 -10.12 3.72
CA TYR A 195 10.92 -9.87 2.63
C TYR A 195 11.78 -8.64 2.86
N PHE A 196 11.23 -7.60 3.47
CA PHE A 196 12.03 -6.42 3.80
C PHE A 196 13.14 -6.76 4.80
N ARG A 197 12.86 -7.57 5.82
CA ARG A 197 13.88 -8.08 6.76
C ARG A 197 14.96 -8.87 6.02
N GLN A 198 14.58 -9.77 5.10
CA GLN A 198 15.53 -10.52 4.29
C GLN A 198 16.41 -9.62 3.40
N ILE A 199 15.88 -8.49 2.93
CA ILE A 199 16.65 -7.51 2.15
C ILE A 199 17.65 -6.81 3.06
N ILE A 200 17.23 -6.35 4.24
CA ILE A 200 18.12 -5.75 5.25
C ILE A 200 19.31 -6.69 5.55
N ASP A 201 19.01 -7.96 5.84
CA ASP A 201 20.03 -8.95 6.21
C ASP A 201 21.03 -9.25 5.09
N LYS A 202 20.63 -9.06 3.83
CA LYS A 202 21.47 -9.36 2.65
C LYS A 202 22.14 -8.13 2.04
N SER A 203 21.66 -6.93 2.36
CA SER A 203 22.21 -5.71 1.81
C SER A 203 23.52 -5.33 2.51
N SER A 204 24.47 -4.86 1.72
CA SER A 204 25.71 -4.26 2.22
C SER A 204 25.59 -2.75 2.48
N ASP A 205 24.47 -2.15 2.09
CA ASP A 205 24.22 -0.71 2.16
C ASP A 205 22.89 -0.46 2.89
N VAL A 206 22.97 -0.40 4.22
CA VAL A 206 21.82 -0.22 5.12
C VAL A 206 22.02 0.99 6.01
N HIS A 207 21.09 1.92 5.95
CA HIS A 207 21.08 3.14 6.75
C HIS A 207 19.95 3.09 7.77
N TYR A 208 20.25 3.37 9.04
CA TYR A 208 19.27 3.39 10.12
C TYR A 208 18.99 4.83 10.57
N PHE A 209 17.71 5.18 10.62
CA PHE A 209 17.24 6.49 11.08
C PHE A 209 16.70 6.36 12.51
N SER A 210 17.45 6.84 13.48
CA SER A 210 17.11 6.76 14.90
C SER A 210 16.19 7.88 15.38
N ASP A 211 16.15 9.02 14.69
CA ASP A 211 15.34 10.15 15.12
C ASP A 211 13.84 9.90 14.94
N CYS A 212 13.03 10.29 15.91
CA CYS A 212 11.57 10.33 15.80
C CYS A 212 11.07 11.74 16.10
N TYR A 213 10.38 12.35 15.16
CA TYR A 213 9.83 13.71 15.25
C TYR A 213 8.35 13.73 15.65
N ARG A 214 7.75 12.58 15.94
CA ARG A 214 6.31 12.44 16.19
C ARG A 214 6.00 12.03 17.62
N CYS A 215 6.74 11.07 18.18
CA CYS A 215 6.40 10.42 19.43
C CYS A 215 7.30 10.87 20.58
N PRO A 216 6.76 11.10 21.79
CA PRO A 216 7.55 11.26 23.01
C PRO A 216 8.40 10.04 23.33
N GLN A 217 9.50 10.24 24.06
CA GLN A 217 10.46 9.17 24.38
C GLN A 217 9.83 8.00 25.14
N ILE A 218 8.82 8.26 26.00
CA ILE A 218 8.17 7.20 26.76
C ILE A 218 7.47 6.18 25.85
N HIS A 219 6.82 6.63 24.77
CA HIS A 219 6.20 5.74 23.79
C HIS A 219 7.25 4.99 22.98
N LEU A 220 8.36 5.66 22.64
CA LEU A 220 9.46 5.02 21.93
C LEU A 220 10.16 3.96 22.78
N ASN A 221 10.27 4.18 24.11
CA ASN A 221 10.83 3.17 25.00
C ASN A 221 10.06 1.84 24.91
N LEU A 222 8.72 1.90 24.85
CA LEU A 222 7.90 0.71 24.65
C LEU A 222 8.15 0.09 23.27
N SER A 223 8.07 0.87 22.20
CA SER A 223 8.34 0.40 20.82
C SER A 223 9.74 -0.18 20.66
N ASN A 224 10.73 0.41 21.33
CA ASN A 224 12.13 -0.03 21.30
C ASN A 224 12.37 -1.39 21.98
N THR A 225 11.43 -1.88 22.79
CA THR A 225 11.51 -3.24 23.36
C THR A 225 11.38 -4.32 22.27
N LEU A 226 10.68 -4.01 21.18
CA LEU A 226 10.47 -4.90 20.04
C LEU A 226 11.48 -4.67 18.90
N ALA A 227 12.30 -3.62 19.00
CA ALA A 227 13.25 -3.22 17.96
C ALA A 227 14.59 -3.92 18.13
N GLN A 228 15.26 -4.26 17.03
CA GLN A 228 16.68 -4.62 17.04
C GLN A 228 17.52 -3.41 17.47
N LYS A 229 18.78 -3.67 17.86
CA LYS A 229 19.65 -2.63 18.44
C LYS A 229 19.76 -1.37 17.57
N ASP A 230 19.96 -1.56 16.27
CA ASP A 230 20.20 -0.48 15.32
C ASP A 230 18.90 0.20 14.84
N GLU A 231 17.74 -0.39 15.15
CA GLU A 231 16.41 0.11 14.80
C GLU A 231 15.75 0.94 15.91
N LYS A 232 16.43 1.09 17.03
CA LYS A 232 15.91 1.86 18.16
C LYS A 232 15.82 3.33 17.82
N GLN A 233 14.71 3.94 18.26
CA GLN A 233 14.44 5.36 18.00
C GLN A 233 14.61 6.19 19.26
N VAL A 234 15.00 7.44 19.04
CA VAL A 234 15.13 8.48 20.08
C VAL A 234 14.23 9.65 19.68
N ALA A 235 13.49 10.19 20.63
CA ALA A 235 12.66 11.36 20.38
C ALA A 235 13.55 12.57 20.07
N ASN A 236 13.31 13.17 18.91
CA ASN A 236 13.92 14.41 18.46
C ASN A 236 12.81 15.45 18.23
N CYS A 237 12.03 15.70 19.26
CA CYS A 237 10.94 16.67 19.25
C CYS A 237 10.80 17.24 20.67
N GLU A 238 10.40 18.49 20.72
CA GLU A 238 10.00 19.18 21.95
C GLU A 238 8.55 18.82 22.36
N ASN A 239 8.07 17.64 21.93
CA ASN A 239 6.73 17.21 22.24
C ASN A 239 6.56 17.09 23.76
N ALA A 240 5.36 17.42 24.23
CA ALA A 240 4.97 17.26 25.61
C ALA A 240 5.33 15.86 26.13
N VAL A 241 5.66 15.76 27.41
CA VAL A 241 5.90 14.49 28.07
C VAL A 241 4.64 13.64 27.92
N GLY A 242 4.70 12.60 27.08
CA GLY A 242 3.60 11.67 26.91
C GLY A 242 3.39 10.86 28.19
N SER A 243 2.21 10.29 28.36
CA SER A 243 1.91 9.30 29.38
C SER A 243 1.59 7.95 28.73
N LEU A 244 1.85 6.89 29.46
CA LEU A 244 1.42 5.54 29.12
C LEU A 244 0.68 4.99 30.34
N GLU A 245 -0.61 4.74 30.15
CA GLU A 245 -1.47 4.16 31.17
C GLU A 245 -2.03 2.84 30.68
N ILE A 246 -2.05 1.84 31.54
CA ILE A 246 -2.68 0.55 31.28
C ILE A 246 -3.89 0.47 32.16
N VAL A 247 -5.06 0.47 31.57
CA VAL A 247 -6.35 0.38 32.25
C VAL A 247 -7.02 -0.92 31.84
N PHE A 248 -7.49 -1.68 32.82
CA PHE A 248 -8.24 -2.91 32.53
C PHE A 248 -9.72 -2.57 32.43
N GLU A 249 -10.41 -3.21 31.49
CA GLU A 249 -11.86 -3.06 31.30
C GLU A 249 -12.65 -3.33 32.59
N SER A 250 -12.15 -4.23 33.45
CA SER A 250 -12.74 -4.51 34.78
C SER A 250 -12.70 -3.34 35.74
N ASP A 251 -11.86 -2.33 35.49
CA ASP A 251 -11.63 -1.20 36.35
C ASP A 251 -12.39 0.05 35.87
N ILE A 252 -13.20 -0.08 34.83
CA ILE A 252 -13.98 0.97 34.19
C ILE A 252 -15.44 0.56 34.17
N ASP A 253 -16.33 1.42 34.67
CA ASP A 253 -17.77 1.17 34.70
C ASP A 253 -18.39 1.22 33.29
N ASP A 254 -17.97 2.17 32.44
CA ASP A 254 -18.37 2.28 31.06
C ASP A 254 -17.16 2.69 30.19
N VAL A 255 -16.67 1.74 29.38
CA VAL A 255 -15.50 1.95 28.51
C VAL A 255 -15.76 3.02 27.46
N LYS A 256 -16.99 3.10 26.93
CA LYS A 256 -17.34 4.08 25.91
C LYS A 256 -17.33 5.49 26.49
N GLU A 257 -17.98 5.69 27.64
CA GLU A 257 -18.00 6.97 28.34
C GLU A 257 -16.59 7.40 28.74
N TYR A 258 -15.74 6.47 29.20
CA TYR A 258 -14.34 6.74 29.53
C TYR A 258 -13.55 7.27 28.32
N ILE A 259 -13.66 6.62 27.16
CA ILE A 259 -12.97 7.02 25.92
C ILE A 259 -13.48 8.38 25.44
N GLU A 260 -14.79 8.62 25.46
CA GLU A 260 -15.39 9.87 25.02
C GLU A 260 -15.03 11.04 25.96
N THR A 261 -14.98 10.81 27.26
CA THR A 261 -14.64 11.83 28.24
C THR A 261 -13.19 12.29 28.13
N GLU A 262 -12.27 11.37 27.93
CA GLU A 262 -10.83 11.67 27.79
C GLU A 262 -10.46 12.18 26.40
N ASN A 263 -11.40 12.20 25.46
CA ASN A 263 -11.21 12.65 24.07
C ASN A 263 -9.99 12.01 23.39
N TYR A 264 -9.78 10.72 23.61
CA TYR A 264 -8.71 9.95 22.96
C TYR A 264 -9.10 9.59 21.53
N GLY A 265 -8.15 9.73 20.62
CA GLY A 265 -8.25 9.08 19.32
C GLY A 265 -8.27 7.56 19.52
N LEU A 266 -9.41 6.92 19.26
CA LEU A 266 -9.57 5.50 19.48
C LEU A 266 -8.90 4.69 18.38
N CYS A 267 -7.94 3.84 18.76
CA CYS A 267 -7.40 2.79 17.92
C CYS A 267 -7.52 1.48 18.70
N TYR A 268 -8.31 0.55 18.21
CA TYR A 268 -8.50 -0.74 18.86
C TYR A 268 -8.23 -1.91 17.92
N ILE A 269 -7.89 -3.06 18.53
CA ILE A 269 -7.67 -4.31 17.83
C ILE A 269 -8.83 -5.24 18.14
N SER A 270 -9.53 -5.67 17.10
CA SER A 270 -10.54 -6.71 17.23
C SER A 270 -10.04 -8.04 16.65
N GLN A 271 -10.47 -9.15 17.21
CA GLN A 271 -10.19 -10.47 16.68
C GLN A 271 -11.49 -11.10 16.13
N LYS A 272 -11.48 -11.49 14.86
CA LYS A 272 -12.58 -12.19 14.23
C LYS A 272 -12.05 -13.40 13.48
N ARG A 273 -12.54 -14.59 13.84
CA ARG A 273 -12.13 -15.89 13.24
C ARG A 273 -10.62 -16.16 13.26
N GLY A 274 -9.93 -15.69 14.32
CA GLY A 274 -8.48 -15.86 14.46
C GLY A 274 -7.63 -14.79 13.77
N GLU A 275 -8.23 -13.88 13.01
CA GLU A 275 -7.53 -12.75 12.39
C GLU A 275 -7.72 -11.48 13.24
N PHE A 276 -6.69 -10.64 13.29
CA PHE A 276 -6.71 -9.37 14.01
C PHE A 276 -6.97 -8.23 13.03
N TYR A 277 -7.85 -7.32 13.44
CA TYR A 277 -8.20 -6.10 12.71
C TYR A 277 -7.90 -4.90 13.59
N THR A 278 -7.27 -3.89 13.01
CA THR A 278 -7.05 -2.60 13.67
C THR A 278 -8.10 -1.61 13.20
N HIS A 279 -8.63 -0.82 14.14
CA HIS A 279 -9.62 0.21 13.88
C HIS A 279 -9.13 1.53 14.49
N SER A 280 -9.42 2.64 13.83
CA SER A 280 -9.10 3.98 14.30
C SER A 280 -10.29 4.90 14.09
N SER A 281 -10.65 5.66 15.09
CA SER A 281 -11.73 6.64 15.00
C SER A 281 -11.44 7.80 14.03
N GLU A 282 -10.18 8.08 13.74
CA GLU A 282 -9.82 9.14 12.78
C GLU A 282 -9.95 8.72 11.31
N THR A 283 -9.93 7.42 11.03
CA THR A 283 -9.95 6.86 9.66
C THR A 283 -11.28 6.27 9.25
N ILE A 284 -12.18 6.08 10.20
CA ILE A 284 -13.51 5.56 9.97
C ILE A 284 -14.47 6.68 10.35
N ASP A 285 -15.11 7.26 9.36
CA ASP A 285 -16.39 7.91 9.57
C ASP A 285 -17.36 6.78 9.99
N GLU A 286 -17.41 6.50 11.31
CA GLU A 286 -18.20 5.40 11.87
C GLU A 286 -19.67 5.52 11.46
N CYS A 287 -20.18 6.74 11.34
CA CYS A 287 -21.53 7.00 10.85
C CYS A 287 -21.67 6.58 9.39
N PHE A 288 -20.70 6.94 8.54
CA PHE A 288 -20.73 6.58 7.13
C PHE A 288 -20.58 5.08 6.90
N GLU A 289 -19.60 4.44 7.55
CA GLU A 289 -19.36 3.00 7.38
C GLU A 289 -20.51 2.16 7.95
N THR A 290 -21.10 2.55 9.09
CA THR A 290 -22.28 1.90 9.64
C THR A 290 -23.47 2.05 8.71
N LEU A 291 -23.74 3.28 8.23
CA LEU A 291 -24.80 3.57 7.28
C LEU A 291 -24.60 2.80 5.96
N ARG A 292 -23.39 2.81 5.42
CA ARG A 292 -23.03 2.05 4.21
C ARG A 292 -23.31 0.56 4.38
N HIS A 293 -22.96 0.00 5.52
CA HIS A 293 -23.17 -1.42 5.81
C HIS A 293 -24.67 -1.77 5.96
N GLU A 294 -25.46 -0.91 6.57
CA GLU A 294 -26.92 -1.08 6.67
C GLU A 294 -27.59 -0.98 5.30
N VAL A 295 -27.20 0.02 4.52
CA VAL A 295 -27.67 0.18 3.13
C VAL A 295 -27.30 -1.03 2.29
N PHE A 296 -26.05 -1.51 2.38
CA PHE A 296 -25.61 -2.71 1.67
C PHE A 296 -26.46 -3.93 2.04
N ARG A 297 -26.74 -4.18 3.34
CA ARG A 297 -27.59 -5.27 3.78
C ARG A 297 -28.99 -5.17 3.20
N ALA A 298 -29.61 -4.00 3.29
CA ALA A 298 -30.94 -3.78 2.77
C ALA A 298 -31.03 -4.01 1.25
N MET A 299 -30.01 -3.54 0.51
CA MET A 299 -29.91 -3.76 -0.93
C MET A 299 -29.65 -5.23 -1.28
N GLN A 300 -28.80 -5.91 -0.51
CA GLN A 300 -28.49 -7.33 -0.71
C GLN A 300 -29.73 -8.21 -0.52
N GLU A 301 -30.58 -7.92 0.47
CA GLU A 301 -31.83 -8.65 0.67
C GLU A 301 -32.79 -8.48 -0.50
N LYS A 302 -32.84 -7.29 -1.09
CA LYS A 302 -33.79 -6.92 -2.17
C LYS A 302 -33.35 -7.38 -3.56
N TRP A 303 -32.02 -7.33 -3.85
CA TRP A 303 -31.49 -7.52 -5.21
C TRP A 303 -30.55 -8.71 -5.37
N ARG A 304 -30.52 -9.61 -4.40
CA ARG A 304 -29.58 -10.76 -4.36
C ARG A 304 -29.63 -11.66 -5.59
N GLU A 305 -30.77 -11.72 -6.28
CA GLU A 305 -30.96 -12.59 -7.45
C GLU A 305 -30.69 -11.88 -8.79
N GLU A 306 -30.63 -10.55 -8.81
CA GLU A 306 -30.59 -9.75 -10.04
C GLU A 306 -29.24 -9.03 -10.26
N THR A 307 -28.42 -8.91 -9.21
CA THR A 307 -27.25 -8.01 -9.23
C THR A 307 -26.05 -8.65 -8.54
N THR A 308 -24.84 -8.37 -9.00
CA THR A 308 -23.61 -8.85 -8.37
C THR A 308 -23.36 -8.13 -7.03
N GLU A 309 -22.75 -8.81 -6.07
CA GLU A 309 -22.41 -8.25 -4.76
C GLU A 309 -21.60 -6.95 -4.85
N ILE A 310 -20.79 -6.81 -5.89
CA ILE A 310 -19.97 -5.61 -6.15
C ILE A 310 -20.81 -4.42 -6.62
N GLU A 311 -21.78 -4.68 -7.48
CA GLU A 311 -22.69 -3.63 -7.93
C GLU A 311 -23.52 -3.13 -6.76
N ILE A 312 -23.95 -4.05 -5.88
CA ILE A 312 -24.64 -3.70 -4.63
C ILE A 312 -23.72 -2.90 -3.70
N GLU A 313 -22.45 -3.29 -3.56
CA GLU A 313 -21.48 -2.60 -2.70
C GLU A 313 -21.18 -1.18 -3.18
N ARG A 314 -21.00 -1.00 -4.50
CA ARG A 314 -20.84 0.33 -5.13
C ARG A 314 -22.07 1.20 -4.99
N ALA A 315 -23.24 0.63 -5.23
CA ALA A 315 -24.50 1.32 -5.09
C ALA A 315 -24.76 1.72 -3.63
N ALA A 316 -24.45 0.84 -2.67
CA ALA A 316 -24.58 1.12 -1.24
C ALA A 316 -23.67 2.26 -0.80
N TYR A 317 -22.42 2.32 -1.29
CA TYR A 317 -21.52 3.44 -1.04
C TYR A 317 -22.13 4.76 -1.51
N PHE A 318 -22.57 4.81 -2.76
CA PHE A 318 -23.16 6.02 -3.36
C PHE A 318 -24.44 6.46 -2.66
N VAL A 319 -25.29 5.50 -2.29
CA VAL A 319 -26.55 5.78 -1.55
C VAL A 319 -26.24 6.30 -0.15
N ALA A 320 -25.31 5.70 0.57
CA ALA A 320 -24.91 6.16 1.89
C ALA A 320 -24.32 7.58 1.86
N GLU A 321 -23.46 7.88 0.87
CA GLU A 321 -22.92 9.21 0.65
C GLU A 321 -24.03 10.26 0.41
N LYS A 322 -25.00 9.95 -0.44
CA LYS A 322 -26.14 10.82 -0.70
C LYS A 322 -27.09 10.99 0.49
N MET A 323 -27.23 9.96 1.30
CA MET A 323 -28.01 10.05 2.54
C MET A 323 -27.36 10.99 3.56
N LEU A 324 -26.03 10.95 3.70
CA LEU A 324 -25.29 11.87 4.58
C LEU A 324 -25.34 13.31 4.06
N GLU A 325 -25.11 13.54 2.78
CA GLU A 325 -25.26 14.87 2.17
C GLU A 325 -26.65 15.46 2.43
N ASN A 326 -27.70 14.64 2.34
CA ASN A 326 -29.08 15.08 2.59
C ASN A 326 -29.33 15.34 4.09
N TYR A 327 -28.73 14.55 4.97
CA TYR A 327 -28.81 14.75 6.41
C TYR A 327 -28.13 16.07 6.84
N ASP A 328 -26.97 16.37 6.30
CA ASP A 328 -26.25 17.63 6.56
C ASP A 328 -27.06 18.87 6.13
N GLN A 329 -27.87 18.72 5.07
CA GLN A 329 -28.74 19.81 4.56
C GLN A 329 -30.08 19.92 5.28
N THR A 330 -30.64 18.83 5.75
CA THR A 330 -32.04 18.78 6.21
C THR A 330 -32.19 18.37 7.69
N GLY A 331 -31.14 17.81 8.30
CA GLY A 331 -31.19 17.22 9.65
C GLY A 331 -32.09 15.99 9.74
N ASN A 332 -32.44 15.36 8.62
CA ASN A 332 -33.35 14.22 8.57
C ASN A 332 -32.80 13.08 7.72
N LEU A 333 -32.53 11.93 8.34
CA LEU A 333 -32.20 10.66 7.67
C LEU A 333 -33.52 10.05 7.15
N SER A 334 -34.13 10.61 6.14
CA SER A 334 -35.23 9.94 5.47
C SER A 334 -34.68 9.05 4.36
N LEU A 335 -34.96 7.75 4.46
CA LEU A 335 -34.81 6.81 3.36
C LEU A 335 -35.54 7.40 2.14
N ILE A 336 -34.79 7.85 1.17
CA ILE A 336 -35.33 8.12 -0.15
C ILE A 336 -35.87 6.78 -0.62
N HIS A 337 -37.14 6.73 -1.00
CA HIS A 337 -37.73 5.53 -1.58
C HIS A 337 -36.91 5.13 -2.81
N ILE A 338 -36.10 4.10 -2.65
CA ILE A 338 -35.38 3.41 -3.73
C ILE A 338 -36.28 2.35 -4.33
#